data_436e7486104b11c62e096d4a50750b19
#
_entry.id   436e7486104b11c62e096d4a50750b19
#
_cell.length_a   1.000
_cell.length_b   1.000
_cell.length_c   1.000
_cell.angle_alpha   90.00
_cell.angle_beta   90.00
_cell.angle_gamma   90.00
#
_symmetry.space_group_name_H-M   'P 1'
#
loop_
_entity.id
_entity.type
_entity.pdbx_description
1 polymer ?
#
loop_
_entity_poly.entity_id
_entity_poly.type
_entity_poly.pdbx_seq_one_letter_code
_entity_poly.pdbx_strand_id
1 'polypeptide(L)'
;KLTHMWGGLTPEQLVGSIQENGDSIYTYSAGYICRNLPNTAKLLLRSFSAQGAQWVQGVLGTALGEPIVYTVDASWVLGVGFILALLAAALPQAGETVPLGRRTKAGVWGIVLCVIALSFVTALNWTPINYTTIFGLQGRYWLPVLPLALLLVKGNRSVCARRDLSRGAALAVTACTLLTLLQGYSLYASWQPVS
;
A
#
# COMPACT_ATOMS: atom_id res chain seq x y z
N LYS A 1 23.06 21.32 18.48
CA LYS A 1 23.19 21.12 17.02
C LYS A 1 21.96 20.46 16.36
N LEU A 2 21.16 19.70 17.10
CA LEU A 2 19.91 19.06 16.61
C LEU A 2 18.75 20.06 16.49
N THR A 3 18.68 21.08 17.32
CA THR A 3 17.58 22.06 17.34
C THR A 3 17.45 22.90 16.07
N HIS A 4 18.53 23.13 15.31
CA HIS A 4 18.49 23.84 14.04
C HIS A 4 17.88 23.02 12.89
N MET A 5 17.91 21.69 12.95
CA MET A 5 17.28 20.81 11.96
C MET A 5 15.75 20.75 12.09
N TRP A 6 15.21 21.17 13.22
CA TRP A 6 13.83 20.90 13.64
C TRP A 6 12.95 22.17 13.72
N GLY A 7 13.38 23.27 13.14
CA GLY A 7 12.59 24.50 13.11
C GLY A 7 12.25 25.07 14.50
N GLY A 8 13.13 24.91 15.47
CA GLY A 8 12.96 25.47 16.81
C GLY A 8 12.03 24.71 17.76
N LEU A 9 11.57 23.52 17.36
CA LEU A 9 10.79 22.62 18.22
C LEU A 9 11.73 21.80 19.11
N THR A 10 11.39 21.66 20.39
CA THR A 10 12.12 20.76 21.28
C THR A 10 11.81 19.30 20.93
N PRO A 11 12.71 18.35 21.18
CA PRO A 11 12.46 16.92 20.97
C PRO A 11 11.14 16.47 21.59
N GLU A 12 10.80 16.95 22.79
CA GLU A 12 9.56 16.62 23.51
C GLU A 12 8.29 17.11 22.82
N GLN A 13 8.38 18.17 22.02
CA GLN A 13 7.24 18.71 21.24
C GLN A 13 7.05 18.00 19.91
N LEU A 14 8.05 17.22 19.47
CA LEU A 14 8.03 16.53 18.18
C LEU A 14 7.48 15.09 18.26
N VAL A 15 7.28 14.53 19.47
CA VAL A 15 7.55 13.13 19.66
C VAL A 15 6.37 12.32 20.15
N GLY A 16 6.08 11.24 19.40
CA GLY A 16 5.84 9.96 20.03
C GLY A 16 7.21 9.29 20.26
N SER A 17 7.55 8.89 21.44
CA SER A 17 8.75 8.12 21.71
C SER A 17 8.42 6.63 21.73
N ILE A 18 9.16 5.86 20.95
CA ILE A 18 9.20 4.40 21.10
C ILE A 18 10.38 4.10 22.00
N GLN A 19 10.16 3.40 23.10
CA GLN A 19 11.25 2.86 23.91
C GLN A 19 11.67 1.52 23.32
N GLU A 20 12.88 1.45 22.83
CA GLU A 20 13.50 0.21 22.39
C GLU A 20 14.84 0.05 23.12
N ASN A 21 15.00 -1.03 23.87
CA ASN A 21 16.22 -1.35 24.63
C ASN A 21 16.71 -0.25 25.59
N GLY A 22 15.80 0.57 26.13
CA GLY A 22 16.14 1.66 27.07
C GLY A 22 16.50 3.00 26.40
N ASP A 23 16.62 3.04 25.07
CA ASP A 23 16.85 4.26 24.32
C ASP A 23 15.53 4.84 23.78
N SER A 24 15.36 6.16 23.84
CA SER A 24 14.21 6.85 23.28
C SER A 24 14.45 7.15 21.81
N ILE A 25 13.75 6.42 20.93
CA ILE A 25 13.77 6.67 19.48
C ILE A 25 12.70 7.71 19.16
N TYR A 26 13.10 8.82 18.60
CA TYR A 26 12.21 9.89 18.17
C TYR A 26 11.57 9.57 16.81
N THR A 27 10.24 9.72 16.73
CA THR A 27 9.46 9.45 15.53
C THR A 27 8.69 10.71 15.07
N TYR A 28 8.12 10.68 13.86
CA TYR A 28 7.32 11.80 13.35
C TYR A 28 5.99 11.89 14.09
N SER A 29 5.73 13.03 14.74
CA SER A 29 4.42 13.30 15.35
C SER A 29 3.43 13.91 14.34
N ALA A 30 2.12 13.79 14.62
CA ALA A 30 1.09 14.47 13.83
C ALA A 30 1.30 16.00 13.78
N GLY A 31 1.76 16.58 14.90
CA GLY A 31 2.11 18.01 14.98
C GLY A 31 3.27 18.38 14.07
N TYR A 32 4.31 17.53 13.95
CA TYR A 32 5.41 17.74 13.02
C TYR A 32 4.91 17.68 11.57
N ILE A 33 4.12 16.66 11.22
CA ILE A 33 3.58 16.47 9.87
C ILE A 33 2.82 17.72 9.41
N CYS A 34 1.91 18.23 10.25
CA CYS A 34 1.12 19.41 9.91
C CYS A 34 1.95 20.70 9.77
N ARG A 35 3.02 20.85 10.55
CA ARG A 35 3.87 22.07 10.52
C ARG A 35 4.95 22.03 9.44
N ASN A 36 5.35 20.83 8.98
CA ASN A 36 6.45 20.62 8.05
C ASN A 36 6.00 19.89 6.77
N LEU A 37 4.88 20.32 6.18
CA LEU A 37 4.31 19.70 4.99
C LEU A 37 5.31 19.49 3.84
N PRO A 38 6.21 20.45 3.49
CA PRO A 38 7.17 20.25 2.40
C PRO A 38 8.15 19.10 2.69
N ASN A 39 8.66 19.00 3.92
CA ASN A 39 9.57 17.93 4.31
C ASN A 39 8.84 16.57 4.37
N THR A 40 7.61 16.54 4.86
CA THR A 40 6.77 15.36 4.86
C THR A 40 6.48 14.90 3.43
N ALA A 41 6.12 15.80 2.53
CA ALA A 41 5.92 15.49 1.13
C ALA A 41 7.18 14.93 0.46
N LYS A 42 8.35 15.50 0.75
CA LYS A 42 9.64 15.00 0.25
C LYS A 42 9.94 13.59 0.76
N LEU A 43 9.67 13.31 2.03
CA LEU A 43 9.81 11.99 2.61
C LEU A 43 8.86 10.98 1.94
N LEU A 44 7.58 11.35 1.75
CA LEU A 44 6.59 10.53 1.05
C LEU A 44 7.04 10.21 -0.39
N LEU A 45 7.49 11.21 -1.15
CA LEU A 45 7.95 11.01 -2.53
C LEU A 45 9.18 10.10 -2.60
N ARG A 46 10.14 10.27 -1.68
CA ARG A 46 11.31 9.39 -1.59
C ARG A 46 10.91 7.96 -1.25
N SER A 47 10.01 7.81 -0.28
CA SER A 47 9.51 6.48 0.12
C SER A 47 8.76 5.80 -1.02
N PHE A 48 7.93 6.55 -1.75
CA PHE A 48 7.24 6.03 -2.92
C PHE A 48 8.21 5.60 -4.03
N SER A 49 9.24 6.40 -4.28
CA SER A 49 10.28 6.05 -5.26
C SER A 49 11.08 4.80 -4.86
N ALA A 50 11.37 4.64 -3.57
CA ALA A 50 12.20 3.53 -3.07
C ALA A 50 11.40 2.24 -2.83
N GLN A 51 10.17 2.36 -2.33
CA GLN A 51 9.37 1.21 -1.83
C GLN A 51 8.02 1.04 -2.54
N GLY A 52 7.64 1.96 -3.45
CA GLY A 52 6.32 1.94 -4.08
C GLY A 52 6.03 0.65 -4.84
N ALA A 53 7.03 0.09 -5.50
CA ALA A 53 6.95 -1.20 -6.16
C ALA A 53 6.52 -2.31 -5.19
N GLN A 54 7.15 -2.36 -4.04
CA GLN A 54 6.92 -3.34 -2.99
C GLN A 54 5.54 -3.14 -2.33
N TRP A 55 5.09 -1.88 -2.18
CA TRP A 55 3.73 -1.62 -1.71
C TRP A 55 2.68 -2.16 -2.68
N VAL A 56 2.87 -1.97 -3.99
CA VAL A 56 1.98 -2.53 -5.01
C VAL A 56 1.98 -4.06 -4.95
N GLN A 57 3.15 -4.67 -4.89
CA GLN A 57 3.26 -6.12 -4.74
C GLN A 57 2.60 -6.62 -3.44
N GLY A 58 2.77 -5.89 -2.34
CA GLY A 58 2.13 -6.20 -1.06
C GLY A 58 0.61 -6.17 -1.11
N VAL A 59 0.00 -5.23 -1.87
CA VAL A 59 -1.46 -5.22 -2.11
C VAL A 59 -1.93 -6.47 -2.84
N LEU A 60 -1.12 -7.00 -3.75
CA LEU A 60 -1.44 -8.19 -4.53
C LEU A 60 -1.09 -9.50 -3.82
N GLY A 61 -0.46 -9.42 -2.63
CA GLY A 61 0.06 -10.59 -1.93
C GLY A 61 1.29 -11.21 -2.60
N THR A 62 1.91 -10.50 -3.55
CA THR A 62 3.10 -10.97 -4.29
C THR A 62 4.41 -10.55 -3.64
N ALA A 63 4.37 -9.75 -2.58
CA ALA A 63 5.51 -9.46 -1.71
C ALA A 63 5.15 -9.81 -0.27
N LEU A 64 5.98 -10.62 0.34
CA LEU A 64 5.85 -11.05 1.73
C LEU A 64 7.10 -10.59 2.50
N GLY A 65 6.91 -10.24 3.76
CA GLY A 65 8.00 -9.81 4.64
C GLY A 65 8.02 -8.29 4.87
N GLU A 66 9.04 -7.86 5.57
CA GLU A 66 9.24 -6.47 5.94
C GLU A 66 10.32 -5.85 5.05
N PRO A 67 10.06 -4.68 4.41
CA PRO A 67 10.94 -4.09 3.41
C PRO A 67 12.40 -3.90 3.81
N ILE A 68 12.67 -3.81 5.11
CA ILE A 68 14.01 -3.50 5.63
C ILE A 68 14.72 -4.73 6.17
N VAL A 69 13.96 -5.77 6.56
CA VAL A 69 14.53 -6.94 7.21
C VAL A 69 14.72 -8.08 6.20
N TYR A 70 13.68 -8.43 5.49
CA TYR A 70 13.72 -9.42 4.42
C TYR A 70 12.46 -9.30 3.56
N THR A 71 12.61 -9.44 2.27
CA THR A 71 11.50 -9.51 1.33
C THR A 71 11.57 -10.78 0.54
N VAL A 72 10.42 -11.37 0.40
CA VAL A 72 10.19 -12.49 -0.49
C VAL A 72 9.29 -11.96 -1.58
N ASP A 73 9.87 -11.62 -2.71
CA ASP A 73 9.14 -11.05 -3.84
C ASP A 73 8.81 -12.12 -4.86
N ALA A 74 7.53 -12.21 -5.21
CA ALA A 74 7.09 -12.98 -6.35
C ALA A 74 7.52 -12.28 -7.65
N SER A 75 7.55 -13.05 -8.74
CA SER A 75 7.87 -12.50 -10.05
C SER A 75 6.96 -11.31 -10.41
N TRP A 76 7.54 -10.22 -10.91
CA TRP A 76 6.80 -9.07 -11.44
C TRP A 76 5.82 -9.45 -12.54
N VAL A 77 6.12 -10.48 -13.34
CA VAL A 77 5.20 -11.00 -14.37
C VAL A 77 3.90 -11.47 -13.72
N LEU A 78 3.99 -12.17 -12.58
CA LEU A 78 2.82 -12.61 -11.83
C LEU A 78 2.04 -11.41 -11.25
N GLY A 79 2.74 -10.42 -10.69
CA GLY A 79 2.12 -9.20 -10.18
C GLY A 79 1.37 -8.42 -11.26
N VAL A 80 1.98 -8.20 -12.42
CA VAL A 80 1.35 -7.53 -13.57
C VAL A 80 0.17 -8.34 -14.08
N GLY A 81 0.33 -9.66 -14.23
CA GLY A 81 -0.76 -10.56 -14.64
C GLY A 81 -1.95 -10.47 -13.69
N PHE A 82 -1.69 -10.42 -12.38
CA PHE A 82 -2.74 -10.29 -11.37
C PHE A 82 -3.47 -8.93 -11.45
N ILE A 83 -2.74 -7.81 -11.61
CA ILE A 83 -3.34 -6.49 -11.83
C ILE A 83 -4.26 -6.52 -13.07
N LEU A 84 -3.77 -7.04 -14.19
CA LEU A 84 -4.55 -7.10 -15.41
C LEU A 84 -5.79 -7.98 -15.25
N ALA A 85 -5.68 -9.11 -14.56
CA ALA A 85 -6.82 -9.99 -14.26
C ALA A 85 -7.86 -9.30 -13.37
N LEU A 86 -7.43 -8.59 -12.31
CA LEU A 86 -8.31 -7.83 -11.43
C LEU A 86 -9.01 -6.68 -12.19
N LEU A 87 -8.28 -5.95 -13.03
CA LEU A 87 -8.86 -4.89 -13.85
C LEU A 87 -9.86 -5.47 -14.86
N ALA A 88 -9.54 -6.59 -15.52
CA ALA A 88 -10.47 -7.26 -16.42
C ALA A 88 -11.73 -7.73 -15.69
N ALA A 89 -11.60 -8.25 -14.47
CA ALA A 89 -12.76 -8.62 -13.62
C ALA A 89 -13.58 -7.41 -13.18
N ALA A 90 -12.95 -6.26 -13.01
CA ALA A 90 -13.61 -5.01 -12.60
C ALA A 90 -14.24 -4.25 -13.77
N LEU A 91 -13.92 -4.58 -15.03
CA LEU A 91 -14.55 -3.92 -16.18
C LEU A 91 -16.04 -4.24 -16.24
N PRO A 92 -16.92 -3.25 -16.48
CA PRO A 92 -18.33 -3.52 -16.71
C PRO A 92 -18.51 -4.34 -17.98
N GLN A 93 -19.27 -5.41 -17.88
CA GLN A 93 -19.58 -6.32 -18.98
C GLN A 93 -20.76 -5.79 -19.81
N ALA A 94 -20.89 -6.27 -21.05
CA ALA A 94 -22.01 -5.91 -21.91
C ALA A 94 -23.36 -6.31 -21.24
N GLY A 95 -24.25 -5.33 -21.05
CA GLY A 95 -25.51 -5.52 -20.35
C GLY A 95 -25.48 -5.40 -18.83
N GLU A 96 -24.30 -5.26 -18.24
CA GLU A 96 -24.15 -5.05 -16.81
C GLU A 96 -24.19 -3.56 -16.47
N THR A 97 -25.17 -3.15 -15.68
CA THR A 97 -25.27 -1.76 -15.21
C THR A 97 -25.11 -1.70 -13.71
N VAL A 98 -23.99 -1.16 -13.26
CA VAL A 98 -23.80 -0.76 -11.86
C VAL A 98 -23.87 0.77 -11.80
N PRO A 99 -25.07 1.35 -11.61
CA PRO A 99 -25.23 2.80 -11.62
C PRO A 99 -24.73 3.39 -10.31
N LEU A 100 -23.44 3.66 -10.24
CA LEU A 100 -22.90 4.45 -9.13
C LEU A 100 -23.16 5.94 -9.36
N GLY A 101 -23.99 6.54 -8.51
CA GLY A 101 -24.21 7.98 -8.49
C GLY A 101 -22.93 8.75 -8.19
N ARG A 102 -22.85 10.02 -8.60
CA ARG A 102 -21.69 10.88 -8.33
C ARG A 102 -21.34 10.97 -6.84
N ARG A 103 -22.37 11.07 -5.98
CA ARG A 103 -22.17 11.13 -4.51
C ARG A 103 -21.58 9.83 -3.97
N THR A 104 -22.05 8.68 -4.43
CA THR A 104 -21.53 7.36 -4.04
C THR A 104 -20.07 7.21 -4.48
N LYS A 105 -19.73 7.60 -5.72
CA LYS A 105 -18.34 7.60 -6.21
C LYS A 105 -17.44 8.48 -5.35
N ALA A 106 -17.89 9.70 -5.04
CA ALA A 106 -17.14 10.62 -4.18
C ALA A 106 -16.94 10.04 -2.77
N GLY A 107 -17.97 9.41 -2.20
CA GLY A 107 -17.87 8.73 -0.90
C GLY A 107 -16.88 7.57 -0.92
N VAL A 108 -16.92 6.72 -1.94
CA VAL A 108 -15.96 5.61 -2.10
C VAL A 108 -14.53 6.13 -2.27
N TRP A 109 -14.31 7.16 -3.10
CA TRP A 109 -13.01 7.82 -3.20
C TRP A 109 -12.55 8.38 -1.87
N GLY A 110 -13.46 9.03 -1.12
CA GLY A 110 -13.16 9.55 0.21
C GLY A 110 -12.69 8.46 1.17
N ILE A 111 -13.36 7.31 1.19
CA ILE A 111 -12.96 6.16 2.04
C ILE A 111 -11.58 5.64 1.62
N VAL A 112 -11.36 5.40 0.33
CA VAL A 112 -10.07 4.88 -0.19
C VAL A 112 -8.93 5.83 0.18
N LEU A 113 -9.09 7.13 -0.09
CA LEU A 113 -8.07 8.13 0.21
C LEU A 113 -7.84 8.27 1.73
N CYS A 114 -8.90 8.20 2.53
CA CYS A 114 -8.80 8.27 3.99
C CYS A 114 -7.99 7.09 4.54
N VAL A 115 -8.26 5.87 4.11
CA VAL A 115 -7.52 4.68 4.57
C VAL A 115 -6.05 4.75 4.15
N ILE A 116 -5.76 5.18 2.91
CA ILE A 116 -4.39 5.37 2.45
C ILE A 116 -3.69 6.45 3.30
N ALA A 117 -4.32 7.61 3.50
CA ALA A 117 -3.74 8.69 4.30
C ALA A 117 -3.49 8.28 5.75
N LEU A 118 -4.45 7.59 6.38
CA LEU A 118 -4.29 7.08 7.75
C LEU A 118 -3.16 6.06 7.86
N SER A 119 -2.98 5.18 6.87
CA SER A 119 -1.88 4.22 6.87
C SER A 119 -0.52 4.92 6.79
N PHE A 120 -0.40 6.01 6.00
CA PHE A 120 0.81 6.84 5.96
C PHE A 120 1.05 7.56 7.29
N VAL A 121 0.03 8.17 7.88
CA VAL A 121 0.15 8.86 9.19
C VAL A 121 0.57 7.87 10.27
N THR A 122 -0.03 6.68 10.30
CA THR A 122 0.33 5.63 11.24
C THR A 122 1.78 5.19 11.05
N ALA A 123 2.20 4.94 9.81
CA ALA A 123 3.57 4.54 9.51
C ALA A 123 4.59 5.63 9.88
N LEU A 124 4.26 6.91 9.68
CA LEU A 124 5.11 8.03 10.09
C LEU A 124 5.30 8.07 11.61
N ASN A 125 4.28 7.76 12.40
CA ASN A 125 4.40 7.67 13.86
C ASN A 125 5.37 6.57 14.32
N TRP A 126 5.63 5.58 13.48
CA TRP A 126 6.61 4.50 13.74
C TRP A 126 7.96 4.75 13.07
N THR A 127 8.04 5.72 12.16
CA THR A 127 9.25 6.01 11.41
C THR A 127 10.20 6.85 12.26
N PRO A 128 11.42 6.34 12.56
CA PRO A 128 12.45 7.15 13.21
C PRO A 128 12.80 8.37 12.38
N ILE A 129 13.06 9.46 13.05
CA ILE A 129 13.22 10.77 12.44
C ILE A 129 14.51 10.90 11.59
N ASN A 130 15.48 10.03 11.82
CA ASN A 130 16.72 9.92 11.06
C ASN A 130 16.57 9.07 9.77
N TYR A 131 15.41 8.46 9.54
CA TYR A 131 15.15 7.66 8.34
C TYR A 131 14.85 8.57 7.15
N THR A 132 15.37 8.18 6.00
CA THR A 132 15.15 8.88 4.72
C THR A 132 13.91 8.39 3.98
N THR A 133 13.34 7.26 4.42
CA THR A 133 12.12 6.63 3.90
C THR A 133 11.21 6.20 5.04
N ILE A 134 9.93 6.04 4.76
CA ILE A 134 8.94 5.59 5.74
C ILE A 134 9.21 4.14 6.12
N PHE A 135 9.21 3.87 7.41
CA PHE A 135 9.39 2.54 7.97
C PHE A 135 8.05 1.83 8.23
N GLY A 136 8.00 0.52 8.03
CA GLY A 136 6.89 -0.33 8.44
C GLY A 136 5.61 -0.23 7.60
N LEU A 137 5.56 0.61 6.55
CA LEU A 137 4.41 0.68 5.67
C LEU A 137 4.41 -0.50 4.69
N GLN A 138 3.34 -1.28 4.73
CA GLN A 138 3.18 -2.46 3.89
C GLN A 138 1.92 -2.35 3.02
N GLY A 139 2.03 -2.71 1.75
CA GLY A 139 0.93 -2.64 0.79
C GLY A 139 -0.32 -3.42 1.22
N ARG A 140 -0.17 -4.50 1.97
CA ARG A 140 -1.29 -5.31 2.49
C ARG A 140 -2.28 -4.52 3.36
N TYR A 141 -1.88 -3.38 3.92
CA TYR A 141 -2.80 -2.51 4.67
C TYR A 141 -3.88 -1.89 3.79
N TRP A 142 -3.67 -1.86 2.47
CA TRP A 142 -4.64 -1.34 1.50
C TRP A 142 -5.53 -2.41 0.88
N LEU A 143 -5.32 -3.70 1.21
CA LEU A 143 -6.17 -4.82 0.78
C LEU A 143 -7.66 -4.57 1.06
N PRO A 144 -8.08 -4.06 2.23
CA PRO A 144 -9.50 -3.83 2.52
C PRO A 144 -10.17 -2.81 1.59
N VAL A 145 -9.41 -1.88 1.02
CA VAL A 145 -9.96 -0.85 0.11
C VAL A 145 -9.82 -1.23 -1.37
N LEU A 146 -9.09 -2.29 -1.70
CA LEU A 146 -8.94 -2.76 -3.07
C LEU A 146 -10.29 -3.09 -3.74
N PRO A 147 -11.24 -3.82 -3.11
CA PRO A 147 -12.55 -4.06 -3.70
C PRO A 147 -13.33 -2.77 -3.98
N LEU A 148 -13.21 -1.76 -3.11
CA LEU A 148 -13.85 -0.46 -3.29
C LEU A 148 -13.24 0.28 -4.49
N ALA A 149 -11.91 0.25 -4.64
CA ALA A 149 -11.25 0.84 -5.80
C ALA A 149 -11.67 0.14 -7.11
N LEU A 150 -11.77 -1.19 -7.12
CA LEU A 150 -12.25 -1.96 -8.26
C LEU A 150 -13.74 -1.67 -8.58
N LEU A 151 -14.57 -1.43 -7.56
CA LEU A 151 -15.96 -1.01 -7.74
C LEU A 151 -16.08 0.35 -8.46
N LEU A 152 -15.11 1.28 -8.23
CA LEU A 152 -15.07 2.54 -8.96
C LEU A 152 -14.80 2.34 -10.45
N VAL A 153 -13.94 1.36 -10.80
CA VAL A 153 -13.70 0.97 -12.19
C VAL A 153 -14.97 0.40 -12.79
N LYS A 154 -15.65 -0.53 -12.11
CA LYS A 154 -16.91 -1.16 -12.55
C LYS A 154 -18.04 -0.13 -12.71
N GLY A 155 -18.09 0.89 -11.89
CA GLY A 155 -19.06 1.96 -11.97
C GLY A 155 -18.80 2.99 -13.08
N ASN A 156 -17.74 2.84 -13.89
CA ASN A 156 -17.41 3.77 -14.96
C ASN A 156 -18.04 3.34 -16.29
N ARG A 157 -19.07 4.08 -16.72
CA ARG A 157 -19.81 3.81 -17.98
C ARG A 157 -18.98 4.07 -19.25
N SER A 158 -17.87 4.80 -19.14
CA SER A 158 -17.03 5.14 -20.30
C SER A 158 -16.16 3.97 -20.77
N VAL A 159 -16.01 2.96 -19.95
CA VAL A 159 -15.18 1.78 -20.26
C VAL A 159 -16.08 0.55 -20.10
N CYS A 160 -16.44 -0.08 -21.22
CA CYS A 160 -17.25 -1.29 -21.22
C CYS A 160 -16.57 -2.35 -22.10
N ALA A 161 -16.47 -3.56 -21.59
CA ALA A 161 -15.96 -4.68 -22.37
C ALA A 161 -17.01 -5.09 -23.42
N ARG A 162 -16.61 -5.16 -24.69
CA ARG A 162 -17.48 -5.60 -25.79
C ARG A 162 -17.82 -7.10 -25.73
N ARG A 163 -16.99 -7.89 -25.08
CA ARG A 163 -17.15 -9.33 -24.88
C ARG A 163 -17.29 -9.62 -23.39
N ASP A 164 -18.00 -10.68 -23.05
CA ASP A 164 -18.04 -11.19 -21.69
C ASP A 164 -16.68 -11.78 -21.32
N LEU A 165 -15.96 -11.07 -20.48
CA LEU A 165 -14.65 -11.46 -19.95
C LEU A 165 -14.75 -12.10 -18.56
N SER A 166 -15.94 -12.19 -17.99
CA SER A 166 -16.15 -12.55 -16.57
C SER A 166 -15.51 -13.90 -16.21
N ARG A 167 -15.78 -14.93 -17.02
CA ARG A 167 -15.21 -16.27 -16.79
C ARG A 167 -13.70 -16.29 -16.93
N GLY A 168 -13.17 -15.67 -18.00
CA GLY A 168 -11.72 -15.60 -18.24
C GLY A 168 -11.02 -14.82 -17.14
N ALA A 169 -11.57 -13.70 -16.73
CA ALA A 169 -11.03 -12.89 -15.65
C ALA A 169 -11.07 -13.64 -14.30
N ALA A 170 -12.17 -14.31 -13.97
CA ALA A 170 -12.27 -15.13 -12.77
C ALA A 170 -11.24 -16.26 -12.73
N LEU A 171 -11.09 -16.98 -13.85
CA LEU A 171 -10.05 -18.03 -13.97
C LEU A 171 -8.63 -17.43 -13.83
N ALA A 172 -8.36 -16.30 -14.47
CA ALA A 172 -7.06 -15.64 -14.38
C ALA A 172 -6.75 -15.18 -12.95
N VAL A 173 -7.72 -14.56 -12.25
CA VAL A 173 -7.56 -14.17 -10.84
C VAL A 173 -7.30 -15.40 -9.97
N THR A 174 -8.07 -16.48 -10.14
CA THR A 174 -7.88 -17.73 -9.40
C THR A 174 -6.50 -18.33 -9.66
N ALA A 175 -6.09 -18.41 -10.92
CA ALA A 175 -4.77 -18.93 -11.30
C ALA A 175 -3.64 -18.07 -10.69
N CYS A 176 -3.71 -16.75 -10.79
CA CYS A 176 -2.74 -15.85 -10.17
C CYS A 176 -2.68 -16.03 -8.65
N THR A 177 -3.82 -16.16 -7.99
CA THR A 177 -3.89 -16.41 -6.54
C THR A 177 -3.21 -17.72 -6.17
N LEU A 178 -3.52 -18.80 -6.89
CA LEU A 178 -2.90 -20.13 -6.65
C LEU A 178 -1.38 -20.08 -6.90
N LEU A 179 -0.93 -19.44 -7.98
CA LEU A 179 0.50 -19.29 -8.27
C LEU A 179 1.20 -18.46 -7.18
N THR A 180 0.59 -17.39 -6.70
CA THR A 180 1.14 -16.59 -5.59
C THR A 180 1.26 -17.43 -4.31
N LEU A 181 0.25 -18.23 -3.99
CA LEU A 181 0.30 -19.12 -2.82
C LEU A 181 1.37 -20.21 -2.97
N LEU A 182 1.47 -20.84 -4.13
CA LEU A 182 2.48 -21.86 -4.42
C LEU A 182 3.90 -21.27 -4.33
N GLN A 183 4.10 -20.07 -4.88
CA GLN A 183 5.37 -19.40 -4.82
C GLN A 183 5.71 -18.99 -3.39
N GLY A 184 4.76 -18.44 -2.64
CA GLY A 184 4.93 -18.12 -1.22
C GLY A 184 5.28 -19.35 -0.39
N TYR A 185 4.60 -20.48 -0.64
CA TYR A 185 4.90 -21.75 0.03
C TYR A 185 6.30 -22.27 -0.33
N SER A 186 6.69 -22.25 -1.60
CA SER A 186 8.01 -22.72 -2.02
C SER A 186 9.15 -21.91 -1.40
N LEU A 187 8.95 -20.59 -1.29
CA LEU A 187 9.91 -19.69 -0.66
C LEU A 187 9.98 -19.94 0.86
N TYR A 188 8.83 -20.12 1.50
CA TYR A 188 8.78 -20.49 2.91
C TYR A 188 9.46 -21.85 3.18
N ALA A 189 9.19 -22.85 2.34
CA ALA A 189 9.79 -24.18 2.46
C ALA A 189 11.29 -24.21 2.20
N SER A 190 11.80 -23.29 1.37
CA SER A 190 13.24 -23.14 1.10
C SER A 190 13.97 -22.31 2.16
N TRP A 191 13.22 -21.61 3.02
CA TRP A 191 13.80 -20.80 4.07
C TRP A 191 14.26 -21.69 5.22
N GLN A 192 15.57 -21.93 5.31
CA GLN A 192 16.18 -22.62 6.44
C GLN A 192 16.56 -21.58 7.49
N PRO A 193 16.09 -21.70 8.73
CA PRO A 193 16.58 -20.81 9.79
C PRO A 193 18.08 -21.03 9.94
N VAL A 194 18.83 -19.95 9.90
CA VAL A 194 20.27 -19.98 10.22
C VAL A 194 20.38 -20.39 11.68
N SER A 195 20.80 -21.63 11.91
CA SER A 195 21.06 -22.20 13.23
C SER A 195 22.33 -21.60 13.85
#